data_7143368191ac123c16cc30750791f8ab
#
_entry.id   7143368191ac123c16cc30750791f8ab
#
_cell.length_a   1.000
_cell.length_b   1.000
_cell.length_c   1.000
_cell.angle_alpha   90.00
_cell.angle_beta   90.00
_cell.angle_gamma   90.00
#
_symmetry.space_group_name_H-M   'P 1'
#
loop_
_entity.id
_entity.type
_entity.pdbx_description
1 polymer ?
#
loop_
_entity_poly.entity_id
_entity_poly.type
_entity_poly.pdbx_seq_one_letter_code
_entity_poly.pdbx_strand_id
1 'polypeptide(L)'
;MTIRKAEEKDIPRIIELLGQVLQIHADIRPDIFIPNTTKYTVEELTELLKNKEKPIYVAVNESDVCVGYAFCQLQKQPFSNNMVQFKTLFIDDLCVDQQARGQHIGESLFEHVKKEARKMNCYEVTLNVWSGKTSAEKFYEKMGMKTKERQMEYILDNL
;
A
#
# COMPACT_ATOMS: atom_id res chain seq x y z
N MET A 1 14.89 5.75 12.76
CA MET A 1 14.09 5.11 11.73
C MET A 1 14.45 5.69 10.37
N THR A 2 14.58 4.84 9.36
CA THR A 2 14.94 5.23 8.00
C THR A 2 13.91 4.67 7.03
N ILE A 3 13.59 5.42 5.97
CA ILE A 3 12.75 4.92 4.89
C ILE A 3 13.59 4.83 3.62
N ARG A 4 13.56 3.67 3.00
CA ARG A 4 14.35 3.36 1.80
C ARG A 4 13.59 2.39 0.89
N LYS A 5 14.12 2.15 -0.29
CA LYS A 5 13.61 1.06 -1.14
C LYS A 5 13.83 -0.28 -0.46
N ALA A 6 12.89 -1.19 -0.64
CA ALA A 6 13.01 -2.55 -0.12
C ALA A 6 14.14 -3.30 -0.83
N GLU A 7 14.79 -4.18 -0.10
CA GLU A 7 15.86 -5.05 -0.55
C GLU A 7 15.49 -6.51 -0.28
N GLU A 8 16.19 -7.44 -0.89
CA GLU A 8 15.90 -8.88 -0.70
C GLU A 8 15.92 -9.29 0.77
N LYS A 9 16.79 -8.69 1.58
CA LYS A 9 16.87 -8.98 3.02
C LYS A 9 15.60 -8.62 3.78
N ASP A 10 14.75 -7.75 3.23
CA ASP A 10 13.51 -7.34 3.87
C ASP A 10 12.35 -8.31 3.59
N ILE A 11 12.48 -9.20 2.63
CA ILE A 11 11.40 -10.10 2.19
C ILE A 11 10.77 -10.88 3.33
N PRO A 12 11.53 -11.55 4.23
CA PRO A 12 10.91 -12.30 5.32
C PRO A 12 10.00 -11.44 6.20
N ARG A 13 10.42 -10.24 6.54
CA ARG A 13 9.60 -9.32 7.35
C ARG A 13 8.41 -8.79 6.58
N ILE A 14 8.58 -8.51 5.29
CA ILE A 14 7.46 -8.06 4.42
C ILE A 14 6.37 -9.13 4.41
N ILE A 15 6.73 -10.40 4.28
CA ILE A 15 5.77 -11.52 4.29
C ILE A 15 5.01 -11.58 5.62
N GLU A 16 5.71 -11.40 6.75
CA GLU A 16 5.04 -11.36 8.06
C GLU A 16 4.04 -10.22 8.16
N LEU A 17 4.42 -9.03 7.69
CA LEU A 17 3.55 -7.84 7.71
C LEU A 17 2.36 -7.99 6.76
N LEU A 18 2.56 -8.62 5.61
CA LEU A 18 1.47 -8.94 4.68
C LEU A 18 0.42 -9.83 5.36
N GLY A 19 0.86 -10.76 6.22
CA GLY A 19 -0.05 -11.59 7.01
C GLY A 19 -0.89 -10.80 7.99
N GLN A 20 -0.32 -9.78 8.63
CA GLN A 20 -1.06 -8.91 9.56
C GLN A 20 -2.16 -8.14 8.83
N VAL A 21 -1.85 -7.58 7.66
CA VAL A 21 -2.83 -6.84 6.84
C VAL A 21 -3.91 -7.79 6.32
N LEU A 22 -3.53 -8.98 5.87
CA LEU A 22 -4.49 -9.96 5.37
C LEU A 22 -5.54 -10.30 6.42
N GLN A 23 -5.13 -10.47 7.66
CA GLN A 23 -6.07 -10.78 8.76
C GLN A 23 -7.08 -9.66 8.94
N ILE A 24 -6.65 -8.40 8.87
CA ILE A 24 -7.55 -7.24 8.97
C ILE A 24 -8.55 -7.26 7.80
N HIS A 25 -8.08 -7.49 6.59
CA HIS A 25 -8.95 -7.52 5.40
C HIS A 25 -9.92 -8.71 5.44
N ALA A 26 -9.46 -9.88 5.89
CA ALA A 26 -10.32 -11.05 6.03
C ALA A 26 -11.41 -10.86 7.07
N ASP A 27 -11.12 -10.11 8.14
CA ASP A 27 -12.12 -9.74 9.16
C ASP A 27 -13.18 -8.79 8.59
N ILE A 28 -12.79 -7.88 7.68
CA ILE A 28 -13.72 -6.93 7.05
C ILE A 28 -14.54 -7.63 5.96
N ARG A 29 -13.89 -8.41 5.09
CA ARG A 29 -14.52 -9.04 3.93
C ARG A 29 -14.10 -10.51 3.82
N PRO A 30 -14.67 -11.39 4.67
CA PRO A 30 -14.35 -12.81 4.61
C PRO A 30 -14.83 -13.50 3.31
N ASP A 31 -15.71 -12.85 2.57
CA ASP A 31 -16.16 -13.29 1.25
C ASP A 31 -15.13 -13.02 0.14
N ILE A 32 -14.14 -12.16 0.39
CA ILE A 32 -13.14 -11.79 -0.60
C ILE A 32 -11.76 -12.34 -0.25
N PHE A 33 -11.37 -12.29 1.03
CA PHE A 33 -10.03 -12.62 1.48
C PHE A 33 -10.00 -13.98 2.18
N ILE A 34 -8.96 -14.77 1.90
CA ILE A 34 -8.72 -16.08 2.50
C ILE A 34 -7.67 -15.92 3.59
N PRO A 35 -8.02 -16.03 4.88
CA PRO A 35 -7.05 -15.89 5.96
C PRO A 35 -5.98 -16.98 5.93
N ASN A 36 -4.84 -16.73 6.54
CA ASN A 36 -3.72 -17.68 6.65
C ASN A 36 -3.10 -18.08 5.32
N THR A 37 -3.29 -17.26 4.28
CA THR A 37 -2.58 -17.40 3.00
C THR A 37 -1.55 -16.28 2.87
N THR A 38 -0.78 -16.24 1.80
CA THR A 38 0.14 -15.14 1.53
C THR A 38 -0.16 -14.54 0.16
N LYS A 39 -0.07 -13.21 0.08
CA LYS A 39 -0.29 -12.49 -1.18
C LYS A 39 0.80 -12.79 -2.20
N TYR A 40 2.04 -12.90 -1.73
CA TYR A 40 3.22 -13.13 -2.59
C TYR A 40 4.10 -14.22 -2.00
N THR A 41 4.71 -15.01 -2.89
CA THR A 41 5.81 -15.90 -2.52
C THR A 41 7.12 -15.11 -2.45
N VAL A 42 8.16 -15.72 -1.90
CA VAL A 42 9.51 -15.13 -1.87
C VAL A 42 9.98 -14.84 -3.30
N GLU A 43 9.75 -15.77 -4.22
CA GLU A 43 10.14 -15.63 -5.62
C GLU A 43 9.41 -14.49 -6.31
N GLU A 44 8.11 -14.36 -6.07
CA GLU A 44 7.32 -13.26 -6.61
C GLU A 44 7.80 -11.90 -6.10
N LEU A 45 8.10 -11.80 -4.80
CA LEU A 45 8.63 -10.57 -4.22
C LEU A 45 10.02 -10.23 -4.77
N THR A 46 10.88 -11.24 -4.94
CA THR A 46 12.22 -11.04 -5.50
C THR A 46 12.12 -10.42 -6.90
N GLU A 47 11.21 -10.93 -7.74
CA GLU A 47 10.97 -10.36 -9.06
C GLU A 47 10.35 -8.96 -8.99
N LEU A 48 9.41 -8.76 -8.07
CA LEU A 48 8.72 -7.47 -7.91
C LEU A 48 9.70 -6.36 -7.53
N LEU A 49 10.71 -6.66 -6.72
CA LEU A 49 11.75 -5.69 -6.33
C LEU A 49 12.53 -5.14 -7.53
N LYS A 50 12.57 -5.87 -8.65
CA LYS A 50 13.26 -5.43 -9.87
C LYS A 50 12.40 -4.52 -10.75
N ASN A 51 11.11 -4.40 -10.46
CA ASN A 51 10.19 -3.62 -11.29
C ASN A 51 10.18 -2.16 -10.86
N LYS A 52 10.76 -1.29 -11.69
CA LYS A 52 10.87 0.15 -11.40
C LYS A 52 9.52 0.87 -11.37
N GLU A 53 8.51 0.32 -12.02
CA GLU A 53 7.16 0.88 -12.04
C GLU A 53 6.32 0.44 -10.84
N LYS A 54 6.83 -0.49 -10.02
CA LYS A 54 6.17 -0.99 -8.81
C LYS A 54 7.11 -0.91 -7.62
N PRO A 55 7.50 0.31 -7.22
CA PRO A 55 8.46 0.47 -6.12
C PRO A 55 7.84 0.04 -4.78
N ILE A 56 8.67 -0.59 -3.96
CA ILE A 56 8.33 -0.96 -2.60
C ILE A 56 9.26 -0.17 -1.68
N TYR A 57 8.67 0.58 -0.75
CA TYR A 57 9.42 1.31 0.27
C TYR A 57 9.23 0.64 1.62
N VAL A 58 10.28 0.61 2.43
CA VAL A 58 10.23 0.06 3.77
C VAL A 58 10.68 1.09 4.78
N ALA A 59 10.05 1.06 5.94
CA ALA A 59 10.53 1.76 7.13
C ALA A 59 11.31 0.74 7.95
N VAL A 60 12.55 1.07 8.27
CA VAL A 60 13.42 0.20 9.06
C VAL A 60 13.81 0.88 10.36
N ASN A 61 13.93 0.10 11.43
CA ASN A 61 14.37 0.58 12.72
C ASN A 61 15.90 0.73 12.77
N GLU A 62 16.43 1.06 13.94
CA GLU A 62 17.87 1.25 14.14
C GLU A 62 18.69 -0.03 13.88
N SER A 63 18.06 -1.21 14.01
CA SER A 63 18.69 -2.49 13.71
C SER A 63 18.50 -2.92 12.25
N ASP A 64 18.04 -2.01 11.38
CA ASP A 64 17.75 -2.26 9.96
C ASP A 64 16.69 -3.34 9.75
N VAL A 65 15.77 -3.49 10.70
CA VAL A 65 14.64 -4.42 10.60
C VAL A 65 13.42 -3.69 10.08
N CYS A 66 12.75 -4.26 9.07
CA CYS A 66 11.55 -3.69 8.48
C CYS A 66 10.39 -3.70 9.48
N VAL A 67 9.83 -2.52 9.74
CA VAL A 67 8.70 -2.31 10.66
C VAL A 67 7.49 -1.72 9.95
N GLY A 68 7.58 -1.49 8.66
CA GLY A 68 6.47 -1.03 7.84
C GLY A 68 6.85 -1.00 6.38
N TYR A 69 5.86 -0.97 5.50
CA TYR A 69 6.09 -0.93 4.06
C TYR A 69 5.02 -0.12 3.34
N ALA A 70 5.34 0.28 2.11
CA ALA A 70 4.39 0.81 1.14
C ALA A 70 4.67 0.16 -0.21
N PHE A 71 3.71 -0.59 -0.72
CA PHE A 71 3.73 -1.13 -2.09
C PHE A 71 3.08 -0.12 -3.00
N CYS A 72 3.79 0.31 -4.03
CA CYS A 72 3.30 1.33 -4.96
C CYS A 72 3.31 0.83 -6.39
N GLN A 73 2.50 1.47 -7.24
CA GLN A 73 2.45 1.20 -8.67
C GLN A 73 2.34 2.53 -9.41
N LEU A 74 3.25 2.75 -10.36
CA LEU A 74 3.15 3.89 -11.27
C LEU A 74 2.09 3.57 -12.31
N GLN A 75 1.06 4.41 -12.39
CA GLN A 75 -0.05 4.25 -13.31
C GLN A 75 -0.16 5.46 -14.23
N LYS A 76 -0.57 5.22 -15.48
CA LYS A 76 -0.87 6.26 -16.44
C LYS A 76 -2.35 6.22 -16.77
N GLN A 77 -2.93 7.38 -17.06
CA GLN A 77 -4.31 7.43 -17.51
C GLN A 77 -4.47 6.60 -18.79
N PRO A 78 -5.54 5.81 -18.91
CA PRO A 78 -5.87 5.17 -20.19
C PRO A 78 -6.03 6.23 -21.27
N PHE A 79 -5.58 5.92 -22.48
CA PHE A 79 -5.76 6.86 -23.57
C PHE A 79 -7.25 7.10 -23.84
N SER A 80 -7.64 8.36 -23.87
CA SER A 80 -8.99 8.79 -24.21
C SER A 80 -8.94 10.23 -24.70
N ASN A 81 -9.76 10.55 -25.71
CA ASN A 81 -9.81 11.89 -26.27
C ASN A 81 -10.35 12.95 -25.30
N ASN A 82 -11.03 12.50 -24.25
CA ASN A 82 -11.67 13.41 -23.29
C ASN A 82 -11.00 13.41 -21.90
N MET A 83 -9.83 12.80 -21.78
CA MET A 83 -9.12 12.73 -20.51
C MET A 83 -7.73 13.35 -20.60
N VAL A 84 -7.41 14.17 -19.60
CA VAL A 84 -6.07 14.72 -19.46
C VAL A 84 -5.11 13.58 -19.11
N GLN A 85 -3.97 13.52 -19.79
CA GLN A 85 -2.96 12.50 -19.53
C GLN A 85 -2.05 12.94 -18.40
N PHE A 86 -2.00 12.14 -17.35
CA PHE A 86 -1.08 12.35 -16.23
C PHE A 86 -0.71 11.00 -15.59
N LYS A 87 0.31 11.03 -14.75
CA LYS A 87 0.77 9.85 -13.99
C LYS A 87 0.25 9.91 -12.58
N THR A 88 -0.02 8.75 -12.03
CA THR A 88 -0.46 8.54 -10.65
C THR A 88 0.50 7.57 -9.98
N LEU A 89 0.90 7.84 -8.76
CA LEU A 89 1.54 6.81 -7.93
C LEU A 89 0.47 6.22 -7.02
N PHE A 90 0.09 4.98 -7.32
CA PHE A 90 -0.94 4.26 -6.58
C PHE A 90 -0.31 3.48 -5.44
N ILE A 91 -0.83 3.66 -4.22
CA ILE A 91 -0.44 2.85 -3.06
C ILE A 91 -1.34 1.62 -3.05
N ASP A 92 -0.77 0.46 -3.42
CA ASP A 92 -1.49 -0.81 -3.41
C ASP A 92 -1.72 -1.31 -1.99
N ASP A 93 -0.73 -1.10 -1.12
CA ASP A 93 -0.79 -1.53 0.27
C ASP A 93 0.19 -0.72 1.12
N LEU A 94 -0.23 -0.33 2.30
CA LEU A 94 0.63 0.32 3.29
C LEU A 94 0.35 -0.30 4.65
N CYS A 95 1.39 -0.75 5.31
CA CYS A 95 1.29 -1.47 6.58
C CYS A 95 2.37 -1.02 7.55
N VAL A 96 2.01 -0.97 8.83
CA VAL A 96 2.94 -0.77 9.94
C VAL A 96 2.78 -1.94 10.89
N ASP A 97 3.91 -2.51 11.33
CA ASP A 97 3.92 -3.58 12.31
C ASP A 97 3.09 -3.16 13.54
N GLN A 98 2.23 -4.06 13.99
CA GLN A 98 1.37 -3.82 15.16
C GLN A 98 2.19 -3.41 16.40
N GLN A 99 3.38 -3.97 16.56
CA GLN A 99 4.25 -3.66 17.70
C GLN A 99 4.97 -2.31 17.56
N ALA A 100 4.97 -1.72 16.38
CA ALA A 100 5.65 -0.45 16.12
C ALA A 100 4.66 0.71 15.94
N ARG A 101 3.38 0.52 16.21
CA ARG A 101 2.36 1.58 16.08
C ARG A 101 2.58 2.69 17.10
N GLY A 102 2.08 3.88 16.79
CA GLY A 102 2.22 5.05 17.65
C GLY A 102 3.53 5.79 17.50
N GLN A 103 4.37 5.41 16.54
CA GLN A 103 5.66 6.04 16.28
C GLN A 103 5.69 6.87 14.99
N HIS A 104 4.52 7.20 14.44
CA HIS A 104 4.37 7.99 13.20
C HIS A 104 5.01 7.33 11.96
N ILE A 105 5.15 6.01 11.96
CA ILE A 105 5.78 5.28 10.84
C ILE A 105 4.93 5.34 9.58
N GLY A 106 3.60 5.15 9.72
CA GLY A 106 2.68 5.25 8.58
C GLY A 106 2.68 6.63 7.96
N GLU A 107 2.69 7.67 8.78
CA GLU A 107 2.80 9.05 8.33
C GLU A 107 4.10 9.28 7.56
N SER A 108 5.21 8.81 8.10
CA SER A 108 6.52 8.94 7.44
C SER A 108 6.59 8.19 6.12
N LEU A 109 6.01 6.99 6.05
CA LEU A 109 5.90 6.24 4.80
C LEU A 109 5.07 7.01 3.76
N PHE A 110 3.93 7.52 4.16
CA PHE A 110 3.06 8.28 3.27
C PHE A 110 3.76 9.55 2.75
N GLU A 111 4.43 10.29 3.61
CA GLU A 111 5.20 11.46 3.20
C GLU A 111 6.33 11.11 2.24
N HIS A 112 7.00 9.98 2.47
CA HIS A 112 8.03 9.48 1.55
C HIS A 112 7.45 9.15 0.18
N VAL A 113 6.30 8.47 0.13
CA VAL A 113 5.61 8.15 -1.13
C VAL A 113 5.27 9.43 -1.89
N LYS A 114 4.75 10.46 -1.22
CA LYS A 114 4.47 11.75 -1.87
C LYS A 114 5.71 12.38 -2.47
N LYS A 115 6.83 12.33 -1.74
CA LYS A 115 8.10 12.85 -2.21
C LYS A 115 8.57 12.11 -3.47
N GLU A 116 8.50 10.80 -3.46
CA GLU A 116 8.89 9.99 -4.62
C GLU A 116 7.95 10.21 -5.81
N ALA A 117 6.65 10.36 -5.56
CA ALA A 117 5.68 10.69 -6.60
C ALA A 117 6.03 12.02 -7.29
N ARG A 118 6.44 13.04 -6.53
CA ARG A 118 6.90 14.31 -7.11
C ARG A 118 8.13 14.13 -7.97
N LYS A 119 9.09 13.33 -7.54
CA LYS A 119 10.29 13.02 -8.34
C LYS A 119 9.95 12.31 -9.65
N MET A 120 8.88 11.52 -9.67
CA MET A 120 8.41 10.82 -10.86
C MET A 120 7.50 11.68 -11.74
N ASN A 121 7.28 12.94 -11.37
CA ASN A 121 6.37 13.86 -12.05
C ASN A 121 4.92 13.37 -12.07
N CYS A 122 4.49 12.71 -10.99
CA CYS A 122 3.09 12.31 -10.83
C CYS A 122 2.22 13.51 -10.46
N TYR A 123 0.98 13.49 -10.97
CA TYR A 123 -0.02 14.49 -10.60
C TYR A 123 -0.62 14.23 -9.22
N GLU A 124 -0.78 12.97 -8.85
CA GLU A 124 -1.48 12.56 -7.64
C GLU A 124 -0.90 11.28 -7.05
N VAL A 125 -1.22 11.05 -5.78
CA VAL A 125 -1.07 9.77 -5.11
C VAL A 125 -2.47 9.28 -4.79
N THR A 126 -2.78 8.04 -5.13
CA THR A 126 -4.10 7.45 -4.86
C THR A 126 -3.96 6.14 -4.11
N LEU A 127 -5.03 5.72 -3.48
CA LEU A 127 -5.16 4.40 -2.87
C LEU A 127 -6.63 4.05 -2.75
N ASN A 128 -6.92 2.78 -2.48
CA ASN A 128 -8.26 2.32 -2.16
C ASN A 128 -8.32 1.97 -0.68
N VAL A 129 -9.42 2.33 -0.03
CA VAL A 129 -9.71 1.94 1.36
C VAL A 129 -11.06 1.25 1.41
N TRP A 130 -11.18 0.26 2.29
CA TRP A 130 -12.48 -0.36 2.57
C TRP A 130 -13.34 0.64 3.33
N SER A 131 -14.56 0.87 2.85
CA SER A 131 -15.49 1.78 3.51
C SER A 131 -16.00 1.18 4.83
N GLY A 132 -16.54 2.03 5.69
CA GLY A 132 -17.06 1.61 7.00
C GLY A 132 -16.33 2.27 8.15
N LYS A 133 -15.71 3.42 7.93
CA LYS A 133 -14.98 4.20 8.94
C LYS A 133 -13.87 3.39 9.61
N THR A 134 -13.13 2.65 8.79
CA THR A 134 -11.96 1.90 9.26
C THR A 134 -10.89 2.84 9.81
N SER A 135 -9.97 2.32 10.61
CA SER A 135 -8.83 3.10 11.09
C SER A 135 -7.95 3.58 9.94
N ALA A 136 -7.85 2.80 8.85
CA ALA A 136 -7.13 3.20 7.65
C ALA A 136 -7.79 4.42 6.98
N GLU A 137 -9.11 4.40 6.80
CA GLU A 137 -9.85 5.53 6.22
C GLU A 137 -9.62 6.81 7.01
N LYS A 138 -9.75 6.74 8.34
CA LYS A 138 -9.50 7.87 9.24
C LYS A 138 -8.07 8.37 9.16
N PHE A 139 -7.11 7.45 9.08
CA PHE A 139 -5.69 7.81 8.96
C PHE A 139 -5.45 8.62 7.69
N TYR A 140 -5.94 8.16 6.54
CA TYR A 140 -5.70 8.86 5.27
C TYR A 140 -6.44 10.20 5.19
N GLU A 141 -7.64 10.30 5.76
CA GLU A 141 -8.35 11.57 5.87
C GLU A 141 -7.55 12.58 6.70
N LYS A 142 -6.98 12.13 7.82
CA LYS A 142 -6.12 12.95 8.67
C LYS A 142 -4.87 13.41 7.92
N MET A 143 -4.35 12.59 7.03
CA MET A 143 -3.19 12.93 6.20
C MET A 143 -3.53 13.90 5.06
N GLY A 144 -4.79 14.28 4.91
CA GLY A 144 -5.22 15.24 3.90
C GLY A 144 -5.76 14.64 2.63
N MET A 145 -5.94 13.32 2.57
CA MET A 145 -6.54 12.68 1.40
C MET A 145 -8.05 12.90 1.37
N LYS A 146 -8.60 13.02 0.17
CA LYS A 146 -10.02 13.21 -0.06
C LYS A 146 -10.55 12.09 -0.93
N THR A 147 -11.81 11.72 -0.74
CA THR A 147 -12.47 10.74 -1.60
C THR A 147 -12.54 11.28 -3.02
N LYS A 148 -11.98 10.53 -3.96
CA LYS A 148 -11.98 10.84 -5.39
C LYS A 148 -13.22 10.28 -6.07
N GLU A 149 -13.51 9.00 -5.79
CA GLU A 149 -14.65 8.28 -6.36
C GLU A 149 -15.05 7.17 -5.41
N ARG A 150 -16.18 6.55 -5.66
CA ARG A 150 -16.65 5.41 -4.89
C ARG A 150 -16.92 4.25 -5.84
N GLN A 151 -16.45 3.08 -5.49
CA GLN A 151 -16.84 1.84 -6.14
C GLN A 151 -18.01 1.24 -5.38
N MET A 152 -19.09 0.95 -6.08
CA MET A 152 -20.29 0.33 -5.50
C MET A 152 -20.39 -1.10 -6.00
N GLU A 153 -20.92 -2.00 -5.18
CA GLU A 153 -21.09 -3.40 -5.55
C GLU A 153 -22.51 -3.86 -5.34
N TYR A 154 -22.94 -4.80 -6.14
CA TYR A 154 -24.19 -5.55 -5.94
C TYR A 154 -23.84 -7.03 -6.07
N ILE A 155 -23.95 -7.77 -4.97
CA ILE A 155 -23.61 -9.19 -4.97
C ILE A 155 -24.82 -9.96 -5.54
N LEU A 156 -24.60 -10.65 -6.66
CA LEU A 156 -25.70 -11.31 -7.38
C LEU A 156 -26.17 -12.60 -6.69
N ASP A 157 -25.21 -13.43 -6.26
CA ASP A 157 -25.51 -14.71 -5.65
C ASP A 157 -24.57 -14.99 -4.49
N ASN A 158 -25.01 -15.82 -3.55
CA ASN A 158 -24.14 -16.30 -2.49
C ASN A 158 -23.25 -17.43 -3.05
N LEU A 159 -21.97 -17.35 -2.77
CA LEU A 159 -21.01 -18.40 -3.13
C LEU A 159 -21.08 -19.56 -2.14
#